data_4f22d6328dce4f19b54b9413c00a122c
#
_entry.id   4f22d6328dce4f19b54b9413c00a122c
#
_cell.length_a   1.000
_cell.length_b   1.000
_cell.length_c   1.000
_cell.angle_alpha   90.00
_cell.angle_beta   90.00
_cell.angle_gamma   90.00
#
_symmetry.space_group_name_H-M   'P 1'
#
loop_
_entity.id
_entity.type
_entity.pdbx_description
1 polymer ?
#
loop_
_entity_poly.entity_id
_entity_poly.type
_entity_poly.pdbx_seq_one_letter_code
_entity_poly.pdbx_strand_id
1 'polypeptide(L)'
;MIEDDFYATLKLHSGEEVFARVADSEEEDRTMLILHHPVIVSEIKIKKGVVGYKVEPWLKTTSEDMFVMNMDHVVTISESNDMEIIMMYQNFIRQSSKERGNEELLNKEMGYIANVNDAKELLEKLYKLNKPKTNP
;
A
#
# COMPACT_ATOMS: atom_id res chain seq x y z
N MET A 1 24.09 -0.63 10.71
CA MET A 1 23.88 0.76 10.34
C MET A 1 22.96 0.82 9.13
N ILE A 2 21.85 1.49 9.25
CA ILE A 2 20.89 1.62 8.14
C ILE A 2 21.46 2.68 7.20
N GLU A 3 21.75 2.27 5.97
CA GLU A 3 22.16 3.22 4.96
C GLU A 3 20.95 4.05 4.52
N ASP A 4 21.23 5.15 3.84
CA ASP A 4 20.18 6.06 3.40
C ASP A 4 19.15 5.34 2.53
N ASP A 5 17.88 5.61 2.80
CA ASP A 5 16.78 5.07 2.03
C ASP A 5 16.83 5.62 0.59
N PHE A 6 16.44 4.80 -0.35
CA PHE A 6 16.30 5.21 -1.74
C PHE A 6 15.01 4.63 -2.35
N TYR A 7 14.52 5.29 -3.37
CA TYR A 7 13.38 4.78 -4.13
C TYR A 7 13.86 3.79 -5.15
N ALA A 8 13.17 2.66 -5.26
CA ALA A 8 13.61 1.59 -6.15
C ALA A 8 12.46 0.81 -6.74
N THR A 9 12.69 0.29 -7.93
CA THR A 9 11.86 -0.74 -8.54
C THR A 9 12.55 -2.08 -8.33
N LEU A 10 11.81 -3.04 -7.81
CA LEU A 10 12.29 -4.39 -7.57
C LEU A 10 11.54 -5.36 -8.47
N LYS A 11 12.29 -6.23 -9.15
CA LYS A 11 11.71 -7.36 -9.86
C LYS A 11 11.92 -8.60 -9.00
N LEU A 12 10.85 -9.30 -8.69
CA LEU A 12 10.89 -10.48 -7.84
C LEU A 12 10.91 -11.77 -8.68
N HIS A 13 11.36 -12.85 -8.07
CA HIS A 13 11.33 -14.16 -8.72
C HIS A 13 9.92 -14.60 -9.13
N SER A 14 8.91 -14.12 -8.43
CA SER A 14 7.51 -14.36 -8.79
C SER A 14 7.08 -13.71 -10.11
N GLY A 15 7.89 -12.78 -10.62
CA GLY A 15 7.55 -11.98 -11.79
C GLY A 15 6.92 -10.64 -11.43
N GLU A 16 6.61 -10.41 -10.18
CA GLU A 16 6.03 -9.14 -9.75
C GLU A 16 7.06 -8.01 -9.78
N GLU A 17 6.60 -6.84 -10.13
CA GLU A 17 7.38 -5.61 -10.09
C GLU A 17 6.82 -4.73 -8.97
N VAL A 18 7.67 -4.39 -8.02
CA VAL A 18 7.27 -3.64 -6.81
C VAL A 18 8.07 -2.36 -6.74
N PHE A 19 7.39 -1.26 -6.45
CA PHE A 19 8.04 0.03 -6.19
C PHE A 19 7.95 0.35 -4.71
N ALA A 20 9.07 0.78 -4.12
CA ALA A 20 9.13 1.05 -2.69
C ALA A 20 10.28 2.00 -2.36
N ARG A 21 10.21 2.57 -1.17
CA ARG A 21 11.40 3.15 -0.57
C ARG A 21 12.13 2.04 0.17
N VAL A 22 13.39 1.85 -0.11
CA VAL A 22 14.15 0.67 0.28
C VAL A 22 15.34 1.05 1.14
N ALA A 23 15.59 0.28 2.17
CA ALA A 23 16.80 0.37 2.97
C ALA A 23 17.43 -1.02 3.11
N ASP A 24 18.74 -1.07 3.15
CA ASP A 24 19.47 -2.31 3.39
C ASP A 24 19.61 -2.57 4.88
N SER A 25 19.49 -3.83 5.26
CA SER A 25 19.79 -4.25 6.61
C SER A 25 20.59 -5.55 6.54
N GLU A 26 21.78 -5.55 7.08
CA GLU A 26 22.59 -6.75 7.18
C GLU A 26 22.43 -7.33 8.58
N GLU A 27 21.92 -8.53 8.65
CA GLU A 27 21.86 -9.30 9.89
C GLU A 27 22.59 -10.63 9.70
N GLU A 28 23.61 -10.85 10.49
CA GLU A 28 24.44 -12.06 10.46
C GLU A 28 24.93 -12.37 9.05
N ASP A 29 24.49 -13.49 8.46
CA ASP A 29 24.93 -13.94 7.14
C ASP A 29 23.94 -13.62 6.03
N ARG A 30 22.91 -12.81 6.31
CA ARG A 30 21.82 -12.55 5.36
C ARG A 30 21.66 -11.08 5.08
N THR A 31 21.56 -10.75 3.81
CA THR A 31 21.15 -9.41 3.41
C THR A 31 19.63 -9.38 3.32
N MET A 32 19.04 -8.49 4.11
CA MET A 32 17.61 -8.27 4.11
C MET A 32 17.33 -6.88 3.59
N LEU A 33 16.22 -6.72 2.89
CA LEU A 33 15.73 -5.42 2.46
C LEU A 33 14.57 -5.00 3.33
N ILE A 34 14.59 -3.75 3.75
CA ILE A 34 13.44 -3.15 4.40
C ILE A 34 12.70 -2.36 3.34
N LEU A 35 11.44 -2.73 3.11
CA LEU A 35 10.57 -2.04 2.15
C LEU A 35 9.59 -1.15 2.91
N HIS A 36 9.58 0.13 2.57
CA HIS A 36 8.59 1.06 3.09
C HIS A 36 7.53 1.30 2.04
N HIS A 37 6.27 1.08 2.39
CA HIS A 37 5.11 1.30 1.53
C HIS A 37 5.27 0.66 0.14
N PRO A 38 5.52 -0.65 0.05
CA PRO A 38 5.65 -1.28 -1.26
C PRO A 38 4.33 -1.23 -2.02
N VAL A 39 4.41 -0.82 -3.28
CA VAL A 39 3.25 -0.63 -4.14
C VAL A 39 3.46 -1.29 -5.50
N ILE A 40 2.35 -1.56 -6.17
CA ILE A 40 2.35 -1.97 -7.57
C ILE A 40 1.82 -0.79 -8.38
N VAL A 41 2.55 -0.41 -9.41
CA VAL A 41 2.18 0.67 -10.32
C VAL A 41 1.78 0.04 -11.64
N SER A 42 0.55 0.28 -12.06
CA SER A 42 0.01 -0.24 -13.31
C SER A 42 -0.33 0.89 -14.27
N GLU A 43 -0.03 0.70 -15.54
CA GLU A 43 -0.48 1.62 -16.59
C GLU A 43 -1.94 1.36 -16.89
N ILE A 44 -2.70 2.44 -16.98
CA ILE A 44 -4.10 2.37 -17.42
C ILE A 44 -4.31 3.35 -18.57
N LYS A 45 -5.09 2.92 -19.55
CA LYS A 45 -5.49 3.81 -20.65
C LYS A 45 -6.74 4.57 -20.25
N ILE A 46 -6.62 5.88 -20.11
CA ILE A 46 -7.74 6.74 -19.73
C ILE A 46 -8.53 7.15 -20.96
N LYS A 47 -7.84 7.61 -21.99
CA LYS A 47 -8.40 8.03 -23.28
C LYS A 47 -7.44 7.65 -24.38
N LYS A 48 -7.89 7.73 -25.63
CA LYS A 48 -7.04 7.49 -26.79
C LYS A 48 -5.81 8.41 -26.76
N GLY A 49 -4.64 7.81 -26.63
CA GLY A 49 -3.38 8.54 -26.57
C GLY A 49 -2.99 9.07 -25.19
N VAL A 50 -3.83 8.87 -24.17
CA VAL A 50 -3.53 9.29 -22.79
C VAL A 50 -3.38 8.08 -21.90
N VAL A 51 -2.23 7.98 -21.24
CA VAL A 51 -1.90 6.90 -20.32
C VAL A 51 -1.87 7.46 -18.91
N GLY A 52 -2.57 6.83 -18.00
CA GLY A 52 -2.49 7.12 -16.57
C GLY A 52 -1.86 5.98 -15.82
N TYR A 53 -1.68 6.16 -14.53
CA TYR A 53 -1.12 5.15 -13.65
C TYR A 53 -2.06 4.87 -12.49
N LYS A 54 -2.14 3.62 -12.11
CA LYS A 54 -2.86 3.18 -10.92
C LYS A 54 -1.84 2.65 -9.91
N VAL A 55 -1.90 3.15 -8.68
CA VAL A 55 -1.01 2.74 -7.60
C VAL A 55 -1.82 1.97 -6.57
N GLU A 56 -1.38 0.77 -6.26
CA GLU A 56 -2.02 -0.09 -5.28
C GLU A 56 -0.99 -0.62 -4.29
N PRO A 57 -1.39 -0.88 -3.02
CA PRO A 57 -0.47 -1.55 -2.09
C PRO A 57 -0.09 -2.92 -2.63
N TRP A 58 1.16 -3.31 -2.43
CA TRP A 58 1.61 -4.65 -2.81
C TRP A 58 0.88 -5.73 -2.02
N LEU A 59 0.77 -5.55 -0.70
CA LEU A 59 0.02 -6.46 0.16
C LEU A 59 -1.30 -5.79 0.55
N LYS A 60 -2.41 -6.45 0.27
CA LYS A 60 -3.75 -5.86 0.38
C LYS A 60 -4.48 -6.18 1.67
N THR A 61 -4.00 -7.16 2.42
CA THR A 61 -4.68 -7.65 3.61
C THR A 61 -4.03 -7.22 4.92
N THR A 62 -3.09 -6.28 4.84
CA THR A 62 -2.40 -5.75 6.01
C THR A 62 -2.42 -4.23 5.97
N SER A 63 -2.45 -3.61 7.14
CA SER A 63 -2.30 -2.17 7.30
C SER A 63 -0.86 -1.75 7.60
N GLU A 64 0.06 -2.70 7.68
CA GLU A 64 1.46 -2.42 7.94
C GLU A 64 2.11 -1.71 6.76
N ASP A 65 3.11 -0.89 7.05
CA ASP A 65 3.79 -0.06 6.07
C ASP A 65 5.22 -0.48 5.80
N MET A 66 5.78 -1.29 6.67
CA MET A 66 7.17 -1.70 6.59
C MET A 66 7.26 -3.22 6.55
N PHE A 67 8.03 -3.71 5.61
CA PHE A 67 8.18 -5.15 5.40
C PHE A 67 9.65 -5.49 5.26
N VAL A 68 10.01 -6.67 5.73
CA VAL A 68 11.37 -7.21 5.58
C VAL A 68 11.33 -8.28 4.51
N MET A 69 12.19 -8.14 3.51
CA MET A 69 12.28 -9.07 2.39
C MET A 69 13.67 -9.66 2.31
N ASN A 70 13.73 -10.96 2.08
CA ASN A 70 14.99 -11.65 1.84
C ASN A 70 15.48 -11.33 0.41
N MET A 71 16.73 -10.89 0.27
CA MET A 71 17.36 -10.59 -1.00
C MET A 71 17.34 -11.75 -1.99
N ASP A 72 17.25 -12.97 -1.51
CA ASP A 72 17.23 -14.16 -2.36
C ASP A 72 16.01 -14.21 -3.29
N HIS A 73 14.94 -13.47 -2.95
CA HIS A 73 13.73 -13.42 -3.77
C HIS A 73 13.73 -12.29 -4.80
N VAL A 74 14.78 -11.50 -4.83
CA VAL A 74 14.89 -10.34 -5.71
C VAL A 74 15.80 -10.67 -6.90
N VAL A 75 15.26 -10.53 -8.10
CA VAL A 75 16.03 -10.71 -9.34
C VAL A 75 16.89 -9.49 -9.60
N THR A 76 16.31 -8.31 -9.47
CA THR A 76 17.05 -7.06 -9.69
C THR A 76 16.39 -5.92 -8.91
N ILE A 77 17.24 -4.95 -8.55
CA ILE A 77 16.83 -3.70 -7.93
C ILE A 77 17.33 -2.57 -8.81
N SER A 78 16.45 -1.66 -9.18
CA SER A 78 16.80 -0.48 -9.94
C SER A 78 16.47 0.75 -9.12
N GLU A 79 17.47 1.54 -8.75
CA GLU A 79 17.25 2.81 -8.07
C GLU A 79 16.48 3.75 -9.00
N SER A 80 15.43 4.37 -8.48
CA SER A 80 14.59 5.26 -9.24
C SER A 80 14.91 6.71 -8.94
N ASN A 81 15.13 7.47 -10.00
CA ASN A 81 15.29 8.93 -9.94
C ASN A 81 14.18 9.63 -10.73
N ASP A 82 13.17 8.90 -11.16
CA ASP A 82 12.04 9.43 -11.90
C ASP A 82 11.13 10.22 -10.95
N MET A 83 11.20 11.53 -11.04
CA MET A 83 10.46 12.42 -10.16
C MET A 83 8.93 12.27 -10.30
N GLU A 84 8.45 11.95 -11.48
CA GLU A 84 7.02 11.73 -11.71
C GLU A 84 6.50 10.53 -10.91
N ILE A 85 7.21 9.42 -11.00
CA ILE A 85 6.87 8.20 -10.25
C ILE A 85 6.99 8.43 -8.74
N ILE A 86 8.06 9.09 -8.32
CA ILE A 86 8.31 9.37 -6.90
C ILE A 86 7.19 10.26 -6.32
N MET A 87 6.80 11.29 -7.05
CA MET A 87 5.72 12.18 -6.61
C MET A 87 4.38 11.45 -6.53
N MET A 88 4.10 10.61 -7.50
CA MET A 88 2.91 9.77 -7.53
C MET A 88 2.86 8.84 -6.31
N TYR A 89 3.97 8.21 -6.00
CA TYR A 89 4.15 7.35 -4.85
C TYR A 89 3.94 8.11 -3.53
N GLN A 90 4.55 9.28 -3.39
CA GLN A 90 4.40 10.11 -2.20
C GLN A 90 2.95 10.57 -2.00
N ASN A 91 2.28 10.94 -3.07
CA ASN A 91 0.86 11.30 -3.01
C ASN A 91 -0.02 10.13 -2.56
N PHE A 92 0.26 8.95 -3.07
CA PHE A 92 -0.45 7.74 -2.65
C PHE A 92 -0.30 7.48 -1.16
N ILE A 93 0.91 7.60 -0.63
CA ILE A 93 1.17 7.41 0.80
C ILE A 93 0.40 8.42 1.64
N ARG A 94 0.39 9.68 1.24
CA ARG A 94 -0.34 10.73 1.98
C ARG A 94 -1.84 10.48 2.01
N GLN A 95 -2.41 10.07 0.88
CA GLN A 95 -3.84 9.74 0.80
C GLN A 95 -4.18 8.53 1.67
N SER A 96 -3.37 7.49 1.62
CA SER A 96 -3.56 6.30 2.45
C SER A 96 -3.50 6.62 3.94
N SER A 97 -2.60 7.50 4.35
CA SER A 97 -2.49 7.94 5.74
C SER A 97 -3.72 8.71 6.19
N LYS A 98 -4.27 9.56 5.32
CA LYS A 98 -5.52 10.30 5.61
C LYS A 98 -6.70 9.36 5.75
N GLU A 99 -6.82 8.39 4.88
CA GLU A 99 -7.90 7.40 4.93
C GLU A 99 -7.83 6.58 6.22
N ARG A 100 -6.64 6.18 6.64
CA ARG A 100 -6.46 5.48 7.92
C ARG A 100 -6.85 6.36 9.10
N GLY A 101 -6.44 7.62 9.08
CA GLY A 101 -6.83 8.58 10.12
C GLY A 101 -8.34 8.71 10.22
N ASN A 102 -9.03 8.76 9.11
CA ASN A 102 -10.49 8.81 9.07
C ASN A 102 -11.12 7.53 9.61
N GLU A 103 -10.57 6.38 9.27
CA GLU A 103 -11.04 5.10 9.81
C GLU A 103 -10.86 5.01 11.32
N GLU A 104 -9.72 5.45 11.82
CA GLU A 104 -9.46 5.49 13.26
C GLU A 104 -10.41 6.43 14.00
N LEU A 105 -10.68 7.59 13.43
CA LEU A 105 -11.64 8.54 13.98
C LEU A 105 -13.06 7.95 14.00
N LEU A 106 -13.46 7.31 12.93
CA LEU A 106 -14.75 6.62 12.85
C LEU A 106 -14.87 5.55 13.93
N ASN A 107 -13.84 4.77 14.12
CA ASN A 107 -13.81 3.72 15.14
C ASN A 107 -13.91 4.31 16.55
N LYS A 108 -13.28 5.44 16.79
CA LYS A 108 -13.36 6.12 18.09
C LYS A 108 -14.73 6.73 18.35
N GLU A 109 -15.33 7.36 17.33
CA GLU A 109 -16.65 7.97 17.43
C GLU A 109 -17.77 6.95 17.60
N MET A 110 -17.62 5.81 16.96
CA MET A 110 -18.61 4.74 16.98
C MET A 110 -18.47 3.83 18.20
N GLY A 111 -17.47 4.09 19.04
CA GLY A 111 -17.17 3.23 20.16
C GLY A 111 -16.47 1.96 19.71
N TYR A 112 -15.91 1.25 20.63
CA TYR A 112 -15.17 0.03 20.35
C TYR A 112 -16.08 -1.05 19.83
N ILE A 113 -15.74 -1.61 18.68
CA ILE A 113 -16.39 -2.84 18.21
C ILE A 113 -15.88 -3.96 19.12
N ALA A 114 -16.59 -4.20 20.20
CA ALA A 114 -16.14 -5.09 21.24
C ALA A 114 -16.37 -6.56 20.92
N ASN A 115 -17.27 -6.85 19.97
CA ASN A 115 -17.61 -8.23 19.61
C ASN A 115 -18.09 -8.31 18.14
N VAL A 116 -18.23 -9.54 17.67
CA VAL A 116 -18.63 -9.83 16.29
C VAL A 116 -20.04 -9.28 15.95
N ASN A 117 -20.94 -9.31 16.92
CA ASN A 117 -22.30 -8.84 16.72
C ASN A 117 -22.35 -7.33 16.47
N ASP A 118 -21.58 -6.57 17.24
CA ASP A 118 -21.49 -5.11 17.08
C ASP A 118 -20.90 -4.76 15.72
N ALA A 119 -19.86 -5.48 15.31
CA ALA A 119 -19.25 -5.31 13.98
C ALA A 119 -20.25 -5.60 12.88
N LYS A 120 -21.05 -6.65 13.05
CA LYS A 120 -22.07 -7.06 12.09
C LYS A 120 -23.15 -6.00 11.95
N GLU A 121 -23.66 -5.49 13.07
CA GLU A 121 -24.68 -4.42 13.06
C GLU A 121 -24.14 -3.16 12.37
N LEU A 122 -22.91 -2.80 12.65
CA LEU A 122 -22.27 -1.64 12.04
C LEU A 122 -22.17 -1.80 10.52
N LEU A 123 -21.74 -2.97 10.06
CA LEU A 123 -21.64 -3.28 8.64
C LEU A 123 -23.01 -3.24 7.96
N GLU A 124 -24.03 -3.75 8.62
CA GLU A 124 -25.39 -3.70 8.12
C GLU A 124 -25.91 -2.27 7.97
N LYS A 125 -25.62 -1.41 8.95
CA LYS A 125 -25.99 0.00 8.87
C LYS A 125 -25.30 0.70 7.71
N LEU A 126 -24.01 0.48 7.53
CA LEU A 126 -23.24 1.04 6.42
C LEU A 126 -23.75 0.55 5.08
N TYR A 127 -24.11 -0.71 5.01
CA TYR A 127 -24.66 -1.31 3.80
C TYR A 127 -26.01 -0.67 3.44
N LYS A 128 -26.91 -0.46 4.41
CA LYS A 128 -28.20 0.18 4.20
C LYS A 128 -28.07 1.64 3.75
N LEU A 129 -27.10 2.36 4.29
CA LEU A 129 -26.84 3.75 3.90
C LEU A 129 -26.34 3.88 2.46
N ASN A 130 -25.57 2.90 1.99
CA ASN A 130 -24.99 2.91 0.66
C ASN A 130 -25.86 2.23 -0.40
N LYS A 131 -26.90 1.53 0.03
CA LYS A 131 -27.80 0.84 -0.89
C LYS A 131 -28.79 1.83 -1.48
N PRO A 132 -28.97 1.87 -2.83
CA PRO A 132 -30.03 2.68 -3.40
C PRO A 132 -31.36 2.22 -2.82
N LYS A 133 -32.15 3.18 -2.36
CA LYS A 133 -33.47 2.88 -1.81
C LYS A 133 -34.35 2.30 -2.91
N THR A 134 -34.40 1.00 -2.99
CA THR A 134 -35.49 0.35 -3.70
C THR A 134 -36.66 0.34 -2.73
N ASN A 135 -37.67 1.11 -3.03
CA ASN A 135 -38.89 1.01 -2.26
C ASN A 135 -39.45 -0.40 -2.35
N PRO A 136 -39.90 -0.95 -1.23
CA PRO A 136 -40.73 -2.10 -1.32
C PRO A 136 -42.04 -1.72 -2.00
#